data_81d0c2711e6b537435e35ea525b25eb8
#
_entry.id   81d0c2711e6b537435e35ea525b25eb8
#
_cell.length_a   1.000
_cell.length_b   1.000
_cell.length_c   1.000
_cell.angle_alpha   90.00
_cell.angle_beta   90.00
_cell.angle_gamma   90.00
#
_symmetry.space_group_name_H-M   'P 1'
#
loop_
_entity.id
_entity.type
_entity.pdbx_description
1 polymer ?
#
loop_
_entity_poly.entity_id
_entity_poly.type
_entity_poly.pdbx_seq_one_letter_code
_entity_poly.pdbx_strand_id
1 'polypeptide(L)'
;MSEFFPFFNNSVLFWSLLSCLLAQFFKIIFNFFSSGEIRFGIMFETGGMPSSHSALITGAASGIGYELGFDSSIFALSVAVALIVMYDASGVRKSAGIQAAEINKLSKKLDPKSELLLKETLGHTKIEVMVGSFLGPLITLPGMFFLGSPLKIFDLIIH
;
A
#
# COMPACT_ATOMS: atom_id res chain seq x y z
N MET A 1 -22.57 -19.12 -14.25
CA MET A 1 -22.07 -17.75 -14.00
C MET A 1 -20.59 -17.67 -13.61
N SER A 2 -19.95 -18.80 -13.24
CA SER A 2 -18.55 -18.86 -12.78
C SER A 2 -17.47 -18.61 -13.85
N GLU A 3 -17.79 -18.72 -15.13
CA GLU A 3 -16.79 -18.58 -16.21
C GLU A 3 -16.52 -17.12 -16.64
N PHE A 4 -17.39 -16.18 -16.30
CA PHE A 4 -17.25 -14.78 -16.73
C PHE A 4 -16.40 -13.89 -15.81
N PHE A 5 -16.10 -14.32 -14.54
CA PHE A 5 -15.41 -13.47 -13.59
C PHE A 5 -14.33 -14.20 -12.74
N PRO A 6 -13.38 -14.98 -13.32
CA PRO A 6 -12.31 -15.58 -12.53
C PRO A 6 -11.45 -14.53 -11.82
N PHE A 7 -11.31 -13.35 -12.41
CA PHE A 7 -10.60 -12.21 -11.81
C PHE A 7 -11.23 -11.76 -10.48
N PHE A 8 -12.57 -11.67 -10.41
CA PHE A 8 -13.27 -11.24 -9.19
C PHE A 8 -13.31 -12.32 -8.11
N ASN A 9 -12.99 -13.57 -8.44
CA ASN A 9 -12.88 -14.66 -7.47
C ASN A 9 -11.45 -14.94 -7.00
N ASN A 10 -10.49 -14.10 -7.38
CA ASN A 10 -9.11 -14.22 -6.92
C ASN A 10 -8.99 -13.74 -5.48
N SER A 11 -8.85 -14.70 -4.55
CA SER A 11 -8.73 -14.42 -3.12
C SER A 11 -7.51 -13.57 -2.78
N VAL A 12 -6.36 -13.87 -3.39
CA VAL A 12 -5.12 -13.13 -3.17
C VAL A 12 -5.29 -11.67 -3.56
N LEU A 13 -5.81 -11.43 -4.77
CA LEU A 13 -6.03 -10.08 -5.27
C LEU A 13 -7.03 -9.32 -4.39
N PHE A 14 -8.14 -9.94 -4.05
CA PHE A 14 -9.20 -9.31 -3.24
C PHE A 14 -8.66 -8.87 -1.88
N TRP A 15 -8.04 -9.79 -1.13
CA TRP A 15 -7.58 -9.49 0.23
C TRP A 15 -6.38 -8.54 0.25
N SER A 16 -5.48 -8.62 -0.74
CA SER A 16 -4.38 -7.68 -0.86
C SER A 16 -4.84 -6.27 -1.22
N LEU A 17 -5.83 -6.12 -2.10
CA LEU A 17 -6.47 -4.83 -2.39
C LEU A 17 -7.21 -4.28 -1.17
N LEU A 18 -7.90 -5.14 -0.43
CA LEU A 18 -8.56 -4.74 0.81
C LEU A 18 -7.55 -4.25 1.85
N SER A 19 -6.39 -4.92 1.99
CA SER A 19 -5.32 -4.46 2.88
C SER A 19 -4.78 -3.08 2.48
N CYS A 20 -4.66 -2.81 1.18
CA CYS A 20 -4.30 -1.51 0.64
C CYS A 20 -5.33 -0.43 1.00
N LEU A 21 -6.62 -0.72 0.79
CA LEU A 21 -7.71 0.21 1.11
C LEU A 21 -7.79 0.51 2.60
N LEU A 22 -7.65 -0.51 3.45
CA LEU A 22 -7.61 -0.34 4.90
C LEU A 22 -6.39 0.47 5.34
N ALA A 23 -5.23 0.26 4.73
CA ALA A 23 -4.05 1.09 4.98
C ALA A 23 -4.31 2.57 4.61
N GLN A 24 -4.98 2.84 3.50
CA GLN A 24 -5.38 4.21 3.14
C GLN A 24 -6.37 4.81 4.16
N PHE A 25 -7.33 4.01 4.62
CA PHE A 25 -8.26 4.46 5.66
C PHE A 25 -7.54 4.74 6.97
N PHE A 26 -6.63 3.88 7.40
CA PHE A 26 -5.83 4.10 8.60
C PHE A 26 -4.97 5.36 8.54
N LYS A 27 -4.56 5.82 7.36
CA LYS A 27 -3.86 7.12 7.23
C LYS A 27 -4.67 8.28 7.79
N ILE A 28 -5.99 8.28 7.59
CA ILE A 28 -6.87 9.34 8.15
C ILE A 28 -6.81 9.31 9.67
N ILE A 29 -6.89 8.10 10.24
CA ILE A 29 -6.86 7.89 11.70
C ILE A 29 -5.51 8.35 12.28
N PHE A 30 -4.40 7.90 11.69
CA PHE A 30 -3.06 8.31 12.13
C PHE A 30 -2.82 9.81 11.96
N ASN A 31 -3.31 10.41 10.87
CA ASN A 31 -3.22 11.85 10.69
C ASN A 31 -4.00 12.61 11.77
N PHE A 32 -5.20 12.14 12.09
CA PHE A 32 -6.00 12.75 13.16
C PHE A 32 -5.28 12.71 14.51
N PHE A 33 -4.68 11.58 14.88
CA PHE A 33 -3.90 11.49 16.13
C PHE A 33 -2.63 12.34 16.13
N SER A 34 -2.04 12.60 14.96
CA SER A 34 -0.81 13.38 14.83
C SER A 34 -1.05 14.89 14.72
N SER A 35 -2.08 15.33 13.99
CA SER A 35 -2.34 16.74 13.68
C SER A 35 -3.60 17.32 14.34
N GLY A 36 -4.47 16.46 14.91
CA GLY A 36 -5.78 16.86 15.44
C GLY A 36 -6.83 17.16 14.35
N GLU A 37 -6.46 17.06 13.07
CA GLU A 37 -7.34 17.41 11.95
C GLU A 37 -7.70 16.21 11.09
N ILE A 38 -8.97 16.11 10.68
CA ILE A 38 -9.43 15.09 9.74
C ILE A 38 -9.23 15.62 8.32
N ARG A 39 -8.25 15.07 7.59
CA ARG A 39 -7.94 15.41 6.20
C ARG A 39 -8.18 14.22 5.27
N PHE A 40 -9.33 14.19 4.61
CA PHE A 40 -9.63 13.09 3.66
C PHE A 40 -8.70 13.05 2.44
N GLY A 41 -8.13 14.20 2.05
CA GLY A 41 -7.17 14.28 0.93
C GLY A 41 -5.92 13.42 1.12
N ILE A 42 -5.56 13.07 2.37
CA ILE A 42 -4.39 12.25 2.68
C ILE A 42 -4.48 10.83 2.09
N MET A 43 -5.69 10.32 1.81
CA MET A 43 -5.88 9.04 1.14
C MET A 43 -5.27 8.99 -0.27
N PHE A 44 -5.14 10.14 -0.93
CA PHE A 44 -4.58 10.26 -2.28
C PHE A 44 -3.13 10.74 -2.27
N GLU A 45 -2.58 11.02 -1.09
CA GLU A 45 -1.18 11.40 -0.94
C GLU A 45 -0.26 10.17 -0.90
N THR A 46 0.94 10.32 -1.48
CA THR A 46 1.95 9.24 -1.56
C THR A 46 2.87 9.16 -0.35
N GLY A 47 2.43 9.66 0.80
CA GLY A 47 3.15 9.63 2.08
C GLY A 47 2.20 9.28 3.22
N GLY A 48 2.71 9.28 4.45
CA GLY A 48 1.95 9.02 5.67
C GLY A 48 1.85 7.54 6.06
N MET A 49 1.49 7.31 7.31
CA MET A 49 1.46 5.99 7.94
C MET A 49 0.03 5.43 7.97
N PRO A 50 -0.15 4.13 7.65
CA PRO A 50 0.81 3.16 7.11
C PRO A 50 0.99 3.25 5.59
N SER A 51 2.07 2.66 5.04
CA SER A 51 2.28 2.56 3.59
C SER A 51 1.30 1.57 2.95
N SER A 52 0.39 2.07 2.14
CA SER A 52 -0.60 1.26 1.42
C SER A 52 0.02 0.38 0.33
N HIS A 53 1.09 0.84 -0.32
CA HIS A 53 1.84 0.04 -1.30
C HIS A 53 2.53 -1.15 -0.64
N SER A 54 3.11 -0.93 0.55
CA SER A 54 3.71 -2.02 1.32
C SER A 54 2.66 -3.03 1.77
N ALA A 55 1.49 -2.56 2.25
CA ALA A 55 0.39 -3.44 2.64
C ALA A 55 -0.13 -4.27 1.45
N LEU A 56 -0.30 -3.64 0.28
CA LEU A 56 -0.71 -4.33 -0.94
C LEU A 56 0.24 -5.46 -1.31
N ILE A 57 1.53 -5.14 -1.45
CA ILE A 57 2.50 -6.09 -1.99
C ILE A 57 2.83 -7.22 -1.01
N THR A 58 2.89 -6.93 0.30
CA THR A 58 3.11 -7.96 1.31
C THR A 58 1.86 -8.80 1.54
N GLY A 59 0.67 -8.20 1.42
CA GLY A 59 -0.59 -8.93 1.38
C GLY A 59 -0.64 -9.91 0.22
N ALA A 60 -0.31 -9.45 -0.99
CA ALA A 60 -0.25 -10.31 -2.17
C ALA A 60 0.79 -11.44 -1.99
N ALA A 61 2.00 -11.12 -1.52
CA ALA A 61 3.03 -12.13 -1.28
C ALA A 61 2.58 -13.18 -0.26
N SER A 62 2.00 -12.74 0.86
CA SER A 62 1.52 -13.67 1.89
C SER A 62 0.35 -14.54 1.39
N GLY A 63 -0.57 -13.96 0.61
CA GLY A 63 -1.68 -14.70 0.00
C GLY A 63 -1.19 -15.75 -1.01
N ILE A 64 -0.19 -15.41 -1.84
CA ILE A 64 0.46 -16.35 -2.75
C ILE A 64 1.12 -17.49 -1.97
N GLY A 65 1.86 -17.18 -0.90
CA GLY A 65 2.47 -18.21 -0.06
C GLY A 65 1.43 -19.12 0.59
N TYR A 66 0.31 -18.58 1.02
CA TYR A 66 -0.80 -19.36 1.59
C TYR A 66 -1.46 -20.29 0.55
N GLU A 67 -1.67 -19.80 -0.67
CA GLU A 67 -2.40 -20.54 -1.72
C GLU A 67 -1.50 -21.57 -2.47
N LEU A 68 -0.25 -21.19 -2.75
CA LEU A 68 0.66 -21.98 -3.59
C LEU A 68 1.83 -22.63 -2.82
N GLY A 69 1.90 -22.42 -1.51
CA GLY A 69 3.00 -22.87 -0.66
C GLY A 69 4.09 -21.81 -0.47
N PHE A 70 4.57 -21.70 0.77
CA PHE A 70 5.68 -20.78 1.13
C PHE A 70 7.05 -21.25 0.60
N ASP A 71 7.14 -22.47 0.10
CA ASP A 71 8.29 -23.05 -0.56
C ASP A 71 8.26 -22.91 -2.09
N SER A 72 7.18 -22.35 -2.64
CA SER A 72 7.01 -22.19 -4.09
C SER A 72 7.91 -21.09 -4.67
N SER A 73 8.40 -21.29 -5.90
CA SER A 73 9.18 -20.28 -6.62
C SER A 73 8.40 -18.99 -6.86
N ILE A 74 7.06 -19.06 -6.99
CA ILE A 74 6.20 -17.90 -7.16
C ILE A 74 6.14 -17.08 -5.88
N PHE A 75 6.08 -17.74 -4.71
CA PHE A 75 6.21 -17.03 -3.43
C PHE A 75 7.56 -16.34 -3.31
N ALA A 76 8.66 -17.01 -3.63
CA ALA A 76 9.99 -16.40 -3.60
C ALA A 76 10.08 -15.17 -4.51
N LEU A 77 9.52 -15.24 -5.72
CA LEU A 77 9.43 -14.11 -6.64
C LEU A 77 8.59 -12.98 -6.05
N SER A 78 7.44 -13.30 -5.47
CA SER A 78 6.55 -12.28 -4.87
C SER A 78 7.21 -11.54 -3.69
N VAL A 79 7.98 -12.24 -2.87
CA VAL A 79 8.78 -11.65 -1.79
C VAL A 79 9.88 -10.74 -2.35
N ALA A 80 10.60 -11.17 -3.39
CA ALA A 80 11.61 -10.33 -4.03
C ALA A 80 11.01 -9.03 -4.58
N VAL A 81 9.85 -9.10 -5.25
CA VAL A 81 9.13 -7.91 -5.73
C VAL A 81 8.68 -7.03 -4.56
N ALA A 82 8.16 -7.63 -3.48
CA ALA A 82 7.76 -6.87 -2.28
C ALA A 82 8.93 -6.08 -1.68
N LEU A 83 10.11 -6.70 -1.57
CA LEU A 83 11.31 -6.03 -1.08
C LEU A 83 11.73 -4.86 -1.98
N ILE A 84 11.69 -5.03 -3.31
CA ILE A 84 12.00 -3.95 -4.26
C ILE A 84 11.03 -2.78 -4.09
N VAL A 85 9.73 -3.04 -4.02
CA VAL A 85 8.69 -2.00 -3.84
C VAL A 85 8.88 -1.26 -2.52
N MET A 86 9.16 -1.96 -1.43
CA MET A 86 9.40 -1.36 -0.11
C MET A 86 10.68 -0.53 -0.09
N TYR A 87 11.74 -1.02 -0.75
CA TYR A 87 13.00 -0.28 -0.87
C TYR A 87 12.83 0.99 -1.72
N ASP A 88 12.11 0.91 -2.84
CA ASP A 88 11.76 2.08 -3.66
C ASP A 88 10.98 3.12 -2.83
N ALA A 89 9.96 2.68 -2.11
CA ALA A 89 9.09 3.55 -1.32
C ALA A 89 9.84 4.35 -0.25
N SER A 90 10.78 3.72 0.47
CA SER A 90 11.53 4.37 1.57
C SER A 90 12.89 4.94 1.15
N GLY A 91 13.37 4.59 -0.03
CA GLY A 91 14.66 5.02 -0.59
C GLY A 91 14.49 6.01 -1.75
N VAL A 92 14.29 5.48 -2.95
CA VAL A 92 14.32 6.26 -4.20
C VAL A 92 13.28 7.38 -4.19
N ARG A 93 12.02 7.06 -3.90
CA ARG A 93 10.94 8.08 -3.87
C ARG A 93 11.15 9.12 -2.79
N LYS A 94 11.63 8.73 -1.61
CA LYS A 94 11.94 9.67 -0.53
C LYS A 94 13.07 10.61 -0.93
N SER A 95 14.12 10.10 -1.57
CA SER A 95 15.22 10.93 -2.10
C SER A 95 14.72 11.90 -3.16
N ALA A 96 13.84 11.46 -4.06
CA ALA A 96 13.21 12.32 -5.06
C ALA A 96 12.40 13.47 -4.41
N GLY A 97 11.66 13.20 -3.33
CA GLY A 97 10.95 14.24 -2.58
C GLY A 97 11.88 15.28 -1.96
N ILE A 98 13.01 14.84 -1.37
CA ILE A 98 14.02 15.73 -0.80
C ILE A 98 14.65 16.59 -1.91
N GLN A 99 14.99 16.00 -3.08
CA GLN A 99 15.51 16.71 -4.23
C GLN A 99 14.51 17.74 -4.76
N ALA A 100 13.21 17.39 -4.82
CA ALA A 100 12.15 18.30 -5.20
C ALA A 100 12.10 19.53 -4.28
N ALA A 101 12.22 19.34 -2.96
CA ALA A 101 12.24 20.42 -1.99
C ALA A 101 13.44 21.37 -2.21
N GLU A 102 14.63 20.83 -2.45
CA GLU A 102 15.81 21.66 -2.72
C GLU A 102 15.70 22.41 -4.06
N ILE A 103 15.17 21.77 -5.12
CA ILE A 103 14.92 22.44 -6.41
C ILE A 103 13.89 23.57 -6.24
N ASN A 104 12.82 23.36 -5.50
CA ASN A 104 11.82 24.40 -5.22
C ASN A 104 12.42 25.60 -4.48
N LYS A 105 13.31 25.35 -3.50
CA LYS A 105 14.04 26.41 -2.79
C LYS A 105 14.96 27.20 -3.72
N LEU A 106 15.70 26.51 -4.59
CA LEU A 106 16.59 27.13 -5.57
C LEU A 106 15.80 27.96 -6.59
N SER A 107 14.70 27.41 -7.12
CA SER A 107 13.82 28.10 -8.07
C SER A 107 13.32 29.43 -7.49
N LYS A 108 12.83 29.42 -6.24
CA LYS A 108 12.35 30.63 -5.56
C LYS A 108 13.48 31.64 -5.27
N LYS A 109 14.71 31.19 -5.06
CA LYS A 109 15.86 32.10 -4.87
C LYS A 109 16.28 32.77 -6.18
N LEU A 110 16.21 32.04 -7.32
CA LEU A 110 16.60 32.56 -8.63
C LEU A 110 15.49 33.44 -9.22
N ASP A 111 14.25 33.03 -9.08
CA ASP A 111 13.08 33.79 -9.52
C ASP A 111 11.98 33.73 -8.45
N PRO A 112 11.81 34.78 -7.64
CA PRO A 112 10.77 34.84 -6.60
C PRO A 112 9.34 34.72 -7.15
N LYS A 113 9.13 34.94 -8.45
CA LYS A 113 7.83 34.79 -9.14
C LYS A 113 7.65 33.41 -9.77
N SER A 114 8.63 32.53 -9.65
CA SER A 114 8.54 31.17 -10.20
C SER A 114 7.35 30.40 -9.60
N GLU A 115 6.47 29.94 -10.47
CA GLU A 115 5.33 29.07 -10.12
C GLU A 115 5.71 27.58 -10.19
N LEU A 116 6.98 27.25 -10.49
CA LEU A 116 7.45 25.88 -10.53
C LEU A 116 7.42 25.28 -9.14
N LEU A 117 6.45 24.38 -8.90
CA LEU A 117 6.31 23.63 -7.66
C LEU A 117 6.36 22.13 -7.96
N LEU A 118 7.50 21.53 -7.65
CA LEU A 118 7.66 20.07 -7.67
C LEU A 118 7.03 19.48 -6.42
N LYS A 119 6.43 18.28 -6.54
CA LYS A 119 5.83 17.58 -5.40
C LYS A 119 6.90 17.09 -4.42
N GLU A 120 6.92 17.65 -3.21
CA GLU A 120 7.91 17.34 -2.17
C GLU A 120 7.52 16.13 -1.31
N THR A 121 6.21 15.86 -1.18
CA THR A 121 5.66 14.79 -0.35
C THR A 121 5.70 13.44 -1.08
N LEU A 122 6.90 13.01 -1.50
CA LEU A 122 7.11 11.72 -2.14
C LEU A 122 7.81 10.74 -1.20
N GLY A 123 7.40 9.47 -1.30
CA GLY A 123 7.98 8.38 -0.53
C GLY A 123 7.51 8.30 0.92
N HIS A 124 8.04 7.31 1.59
CA HIS A 124 7.67 6.94 2.96
C HIS A 124 8.89 6.90 3.87
N THR A 125 8.70 7.03 5.16
CA THR A 125 9.71 6.68 6.16
C THR A 125 9.84 5.15 6.26
N LYS A 126 10.98 4.67 6.76
CA LYS A 126 11.18 3.22 7.00
C LYS A 126 10.12 2.63 7.93
N ILE A 127 9.68 3.40 8.93
CA ILE A 127 8.63 2.97 9.88
C ILE A 127 7.29 2.82 9.18
N GLU A 128 6.89 3.77 8.33
CA GLU A 128 5.64 3.69 7.56
C GLU A 128 5.60 2.47 6.64
N VAL A 129 6.73 2.16 5.97
CA VAL A 129 6.90 0.97 5.16
C VAL A 129 6.80 -0.29 6.00
N MET A 130 7.48 -0.33 7.14
CA MET A 130 7.47 -1.48 8.05
C MET A 130 6.06 -1.75 8.59
N VAL A 131 5.35 -0.73 9.08
CA VAL A 131 3.96 -0.89 9.57
C VAL A 131 3.05 -1.38 8.44
N GLY A 132 3.17 -0.81 7.24
CA GLY A 132 2.43 -1.28 6.07
C GLY A 132 2.73 -2.73 5.71
N SER A 133 4.00 -3.15 5.80
CA SER A 133 4.41 -4.52 5.48
C SER A 133 3.86 -5.58 6.44
N PHE A 134 3.60 -5.24 7.69
CA PHE A 134 2.90 -6.11 8.63
C PHE A 134 1.38 -6.11 8.44
N LEU A 135 0.81 -4.97 8.05
CA LEU A 135 -0.62 -4.84 7.86
C LEU A 135 -1.14 -5.72 6.71
N GLY A 136 -0.37 -5.86 5.63
CA GLY A 136 -0.72 -6.70 4.49
C GLY A 136 -1.03 -8.15 4.88
N PRO A 137 -0.05 -8.91 5.42
CA PRO A 137 -0.27 -10.27 5.89
C PRO A 137 -1.33 -10.37 6.99
N LEU A 138 -1.38 -9.39 7.91
CA LEU A 138 -2.33 -9.37 9.02
C LEU A 138 -3.80 -9.33 8.56
N ILE A 139 -4.08 -8.75 7.42
CA ILE A 139 -5.43 -8.70 6.84
C ILE A 139 -5.63 -9.86 5.87
N THR A 140 -4.66 -10.12 5.00
CA THR A 140 -4.79 -11.09 3.91
C THR A 140 -4.90 -12.53 4.44
N LEU A 141 -4.02 -12.94 5.34
CA LEU A 141 -4.00 -14.33 5.81
C LEU A 141 -5.27 -14.72 6.59
N PRO A 142 -5.72 -13.95 7.60
CA PRO A 142 -6.97 -14.27 8.27
C PRO A 142 -8.18 -14.19 7.33
N GLY A 143 -8.20 -13.21 6.43
CA GLY A 143 -9.27 -13.07 5.44
C GLY A 143 -9.40 -14.31 4.55
N MET A 144 -8.30 -14.79 3.98
CA MET A 144 -8.26 -16.00 3.17
C MET A 144 -8.61 -17.25 3.99
N PHE A 145 -8.13 -17.35 5.23
CA PHE A 145 -8.35 -18.50 6.10
C PHE A 145 -9.82 -18.62 6.54
N PHE A 146 -10.42 -17.55 7.06
CA PHE A 146 -11.75 -17.59 7.65
C PHE A 146 -12.88 -17.36 6.65
N LEU A 147 -12.68 -16.50 5.66
CA LEU A 147 -13.73 -16.05 4.74
C LEU A 147 -13.52 -16.58 3.31
N GLY A 148 -12.29 -16.90 2.93
CA GLY A 148 -11.98 -17.48 1.64
C GLY A 148 -12.10 -16.49 0.48
N SER A 149 -12.70 -16.93 -0.64
CA SER A 149 -12.83 -16.12 -1.86
C SER A 149 -14.03 -15.16 -1.80
N PRO A 150 -14.04 -14.11 -2.62
CA PRO A 150 -15.17 -13.17 -2.72
C PRO A 150 -16.51 -13.83 -3.02
N LEU A 151 -16.55 -14.88 -3.85
CA LEU A 151 -17.79 -15.62 -4.10
C LEU A 151 -18.27 -16.36 -2.86
N LYS A 152 -17.38 -16.94 -2.09
CA LYS A 152 -17.73 -17.57 -0.79
C LYS A 152 -18.36 -16.56 0.18
N ILE A 153 -17.78 -15.35 0.25
CA ILE A 153 -18.31 -14.28 1.10
C ILE A 153 -19.71 -13.88 0.65
N PHE A 154 -19.90 -13.74 -0.68
CA PHE A 154 -21.19 -13.40 -1.26
C PHE A 154 -22.26 -14.46 -0.96
N ASP A 155 -21.93 -15.74 -1.11
CA ASP A 155 -22.84 -16.85 -0.80
C ASP A 155 -23.20 -16.87 0.70
N LEU A 156 -22.26 -16.53 1.57
CA LEU A 156 -22.45 -16.49 3.04
C LEU A 156 -23.35 -15.34 3.51
N ILE A 157 -23.43 -14.25 2.72
CA ILE A 157 -24.28 -13.08 3.04
C ILE A 157 -25.72 -13.29 2.54
N ILE A 158 -25.91 -14.06 1.45
CA ILE A 158 -27.23 -14.25 0.83
C ILE A 158 -28.00 -15.43 1.42
N HIS A 159 -27.30 -16.40 2.02
CA HIS A 159 -27.87 -17.58 2.64
C HIS A 159 -27.67 -17.58 4.16
#